data_0345b614fdc95c4bc23912e48072e849
#
_entry.id   0345b614fdc95c4bc23912e48072e849
#
_cell.length_a   1.000
_cell.length_b   1.000
_cell.length_c   1.000
_cell.angle_alpha   90.00
_cell.angle_beta   90.00
_cell.angle_gamma   90.00
#
_symmetry.space_group_name_H-M   'P 1'
#
loop_
_entity.id
_entity.type
_entity.pdbx_description
1 polymer ?
#
loop_
_entity_poly.entity_id
_entity_poly.type
_entity_poly.pdbx_seq_one_letter_code
_entity_poly.pdbx_strand_id
1 'polypeptide(L)'
;MAVALAGQLREGTKKSHTMAENTGFVACFLKGVVEKTSYRKLIGDLYFVYKAMEEEIDRLVQEDHPVIKHIGFKELFRRQTLEKDLEFYYGNNWLDQIKISDSAQSYVNRIRLVANESPELLVGHHYTRYIGDLSGGQILKKIAKKALNLRGDDGLNFYEFKLIEDEKLFKKSYSETLNKLPIDQKIADNIIEEANEAFAYNMNMFRELE
;
A
#
# COMPACT_ATOMS: atom_id res chain seq x y z
N MET A 1 5.10 29.49 -5.01
CA MET A 1 5.94 28.80 -3.99
C MET A 1 5.79 27.32 -4.23
N ALA A 2 6.86 26.52 -4.08
CA ALA A 2 6.78 25.07 -4.22
C ALA A 2 5.90 24.49 -3.10
N VAL A 3 5.07 23.52 -3.44
CA VAL A 3 4.18 22.83 -2.49
C VAL A 3 5.00 21.86 -1.66
N ALA A 4 4.93 21.95 -0.34
CA ALA A 4 5.58 21.00 0.57
C ALA A 4 4.68 19.76 0.81
N LEU A 5 4.38 19.01 -0.26
CA LEU A 5 3.39 17.94 -0.25
C LEU A 5 3.69 16.84 0.77
N ALA A 6 4.96 16.44 0.92
CA ALA A 6 5.34 15.37 1.86
C ALA A 6 4.96 15.69 3.30
N GLY A 7 5.21 16.92 3.75
CA GLY A 7 4.82 17.39 5.08
C GLY A 7 3.30 17.50 5.24
N GLN A 8 2.62 18.01 4.22
CA GLN A 8 1.16 18.16 4.23
C GLN A 8 0.45 16.81 4.27
N LEU A 9 0.91 15.80 3.49
CA LEU A 9 0.39 14.43 3.54
C LEU A 9 0.56 13.83 4.93
N ARG A 10 1.75 13.95 5.52
CA ARG A 10 2.02 13.42 6.85
C ARG A 10 1.06 13.99 7.91
N GLU A 11 0.89 15.30 7.94
CA GLU A 11 0.00 15.95 8.90
C GLU A 11 -1.48 15.70 8.57
N GLY A 12 -1.86 15.79 7.29
CA GLY A 12 -3.25 15.62 6.83
C GLY A 12 -3.81 14.21 6.96
N THR A 13 -2.94 13.18 7.03
CA THR A 13 -3.36 11.78 7.17
C THR A 13 -3.18 11.20 8.58
N LYS A 14 -2.63 11.96 9.51
CA LYS A 14 -2.31 11.48 10.86
C LYS A 14 -3.50 10.88 11.60
N LYS A 15 -4.67 11.49 11.49
CA LYS A 15 -5.91 11.00 12.11
C LYS A 15 -6.34 9.66 11.48
N SER A 16 -6.35 9.58 10.16
CA SER A 16 -6.73 8.37 9.44
C SER A 16 -5.78 7.20 9.71
N HIS A 17 -4.47 7.48 9.82
CA HIS A 17 -3.47 6.50 10.24
C HIS A 17 -3.79 5.92 11.61
N THR A 18 -4.03 6.78 12.62
CA THR A 18 -4.42 6.33 13.97
C THR A 18 -5.72 5.52 13.95
N MET A 19 -6.70 5.93 13.16
CA MET A 19 -7.96 5.17 13.02
C MET A 19 -7.74 3.78 12.41
N ALA A 20 -6.87 3.67 11.42
CA ALA A 20 -6.55 2.38 10.79
C ALA A 20 -5.87 1.41 11.77
N GLU A 21 -4.94 1.89 12.60
CA GLU A 21 -4.30 1.09 13.65
C GLU A 21 -5.28 0.59 14.72
N ASN A 22 -6.38 1.29 14.92
CA ASN A 22 -7.42 0.96 15.89
C ASN A 22 -8.56 0.09 15.33
N THR A 23 -8.53 -0.34 14.06
CA THR A 23 -9.45 -1.37 13.58
C THR A 23 -9.20 -2.69 14.32
N GLY A 24 -10.26 -3.49 14.51
CA GLY A 24 -10.17 -4.71 15.31
C GLY A 24 -9.11 -5.65 14.82
N PHE A 25 -9.07 -5.91 13.52
CA PHE A 25 -8.04 -6.76 12.90
C PHE A 25 -6.63 -6.24 13.15
N VAL A 26 -6.33 -4.95 12.87
CA VAL A 26 -4.99 -4.40 13.05
C VAL A 26 -4.59 -4.36 14.52
N ALA A 27 -5.51 -3.99 15.41
CA ALA A 27 -5.26 -3.99 16.85
C ALA A 27 -4.94 -5.39 17.40
N CYS A 28 -5.61 -6.44 16.90
CA CYS A 28 -5.30 -7.83 17.20
C CYS A 28 -3.96 -8.25 16.61
N PHE A 29 -3.72 -7.89 15.34
CA PHE A 29 -2.45 -8.16 14.65
C PHE A 29 -1.27 -7.61 15.45
N LEU A 30 -1.32 -6.33 15.85
CA LEU A 30 -0.25 -5.68 16.61
C LEU A 30 0.00 -6.35 17.98
N LYS A 31 -1.02 -7.00 18.57
CA LYS A 31 -0.89 -7.81 19.78
C LYS A 31 -0.40 -9.24 19.53
N GLY A 32 -0.14 -9.60 18.28
CA GLY A 32 0.30 -10.95 17.88
C GLY A 32 -0.82 -11.97 17.81
N VAL A 33 -2.07 -11.52 17.70
CA VAL A 33 -3.25 -12.39 17.53
C VAL A 33 -3.68 -12.29 16.08
N VAL A 34 -3.25 -13.25 15.27
CA VAL A 34 -3.57 -13.31 13.83
C VAL A 34 -3.91 -14.75 13.47
N GLU A 35 -5.07 -14.95 12.90
CA GLU A 35 -5.45 -16.24 12.32
C GLU A 35 -4.86 -16.40 10.92
N LYS A 36 -4.35 -17.60 10.62
CA LYS A 36 -3.75 -17.91 9.31
C LYS A 36 -4.73 -17.70 8.17
N THR A 37 -6.01 -18.00 8.37
CA THR A 37 -7.07 -17.81 7.37
C THR A 37 -7.30 -16.34 7.06
N SER A 38 -7.39 -15.48 8.07
CA SER A 38 -7.55 -14.03 7.91
C SER A 38 -6.31 -13.39 7.28
N TYR A 39 -5.10 -13.83 7.68
CA TYR A 39 -3.86 -13.37 7.06
C TYR A 39 -3.77 -13.74 5.56
N ARG A 40 -4.14 -14.96 5.20
CA ARG A 40 -4.18 -15.42 3.81
C ARG A 40 -5.15 -14.59 2.96
N LYS A 41 -6.34 -14.27 3.49
CA LYS A 41 -7.30 -13.38 2.82
C LYS A 41 -6.72 -11.99 2.63
N LEU A 42 -6.10 -11.42 3.67
CA LEU A 42 -5.44 -10.12 3.58
C LEU A 42 -4.41 -10.07 2.45
N ILE A 43 -3.52 -11.07 2.38
CA ILE A 43 -2.49 -11.15 1.33
C ILE A 43 -3.14 -11.25 -0.07
N GLY A 44 -4.25 -12.00 -0.20
CA GLY A 44 -5.02 -12.07 -1.44
C GLY A 44 -5.61 -10.74 -1.85
N ASP A 45 -6.25 -10.03 -0.94
CA ASP A 45 -6.83 -8.71 -1.20
C ASP A 45 -5.75 -7.67 -1.54
N LEU A 46 -4.64 -7.67 -0.79
CA LEU A 46 -3.49 -6.81 -1.10
C LEU A 46 -2.92 -7.07 -2.49
N TYR A 47 -2.86 -8.33 -2.94
CA TYR A 47 -2.41 -8.65 -4.28
C TYR A 47 -3.25 -7.93 -5.35
N PHE A 48 -4.58 -7.97 -5.25
CA PHE A 48 -5.45 -7.30 -6.23
C PHE A 48 -5.28 -5.77 -6.20
N VAL A 49 -5.15 -5.19 -5.00
CA VAL A 49 -4.96 -3.74 -4.83
C VAL A 49 -3.62 -3.29 -5.41
N TYR A 50 -2.52 -3.95 -5.06
CA TYR A 50 -1.19 -3.60 -5.58
C TYR A 50 -1.06 -3.87 -7.07
N LYS A 51 -1.63 -4.96 -7.57
CA LYS A 51 -1.68 -5.25 -9.00
C LYS A 51 -2.33 -4.10 -9.75
N ALA A 52 -3.52 -3.65 -9.32
CA ALA A 52 -4.22 -2.56 -9.98
C ALA A 52 -3.42 -1.24 -9.92
N MET A 53 -2.86 -0.90 -8.76
CA MET A 53 -2.09 0.33 -8.59
C MET A 53 -0.81 0.32 -9.43
N GLU A 54 -0.08 -0.80 -9.46
CA GLU A 54 1.17 -0.94 -10.22
C GLU A 54 0.93 -0.95 -11.73
N GLU A 55 -0.16 -1.57 -12.22
CA GLU A 55 -0.57 -1.53 -13.62
C GLU A 55 -0.87 -0.09 -14.08
N GLU A 56 -1.61 0.68 -13.27
CA GLU A 56 -1.96 2.05 -13.61
C GLU A 56 -0.75 3.00 -13.51
N ILE A 57 0.11 2.84 -12.50
CA ILE A 57 1.35 3.62 -12.40
C ILE A 57 2.24 3.33 -13.61
N ASP A 58 2.42 2.07 -14.00
CA ASP A 58 3.25 1.70 -15.15
C ASP A 58 2.71 2.26 -16.45
N ARG A 59 1.39 2.19 -16.65
CA ARG A 59 0.74 2.79 -17.83
C ARG A 59 1.00 4.29 -17.88
N LEU A 60 0.77 5.00 -16.80
CA LEU A 60 0.93 6.47 -16.74
C LEU A 60 2.40 6.91 -16.84
N VAL A 61 3.34 6.11 -16.34
CA VAL A 61 4.78 6.34 -16.54
C VAL A 61 5.14 6.19 -18.01
N GLN A 62 4.64 5.15 -18.71
CA GLN A 62 4.86 4.94 -20.13
C GLN A 62 4.24 6.05 -21.00
N GLU A 63 3.12 6.60 -20.57
CA GLU A 63 2.43 7.75 -21.19
C GLU A 63 3.10 9.10 -20.87
N ASP A 64 4.22 9.09 -20.14
CA ASP A 64 4.95 10.29 -19.68
C ASP A 64 4.08 11.29 -18.89
N HIS A 65 3.12 10.77 -18.08
CA HIS A 65 2.23 11.62 -17.30
C HIS A 65 3.03 12.56 -16.37
N PRO A 66 2.77 13.89 -16.40
CA PRO A 66 3.64 14.91 -15.80
C PRO A 66 3.88 14.74 -14.29
N VAL A 67 2.96 14.13 -13.55
CA VAL A 67 3.08 13.89 -12.10
C VAL A 67 3.52 12.45 -11.83
N ILE A 68 2.83 11.46 -12.39
CA ILE A 68 3.01 10.04 -12.02
C ILE A 68 4.35 9.48 -12.46
N LYS A 69 4.95 9.96 -13.57
CA LYS A 69 6.28 9.54 -14.00
C LYS A 69 7.36 9.74 -12.92
N HIS A 70 7.16 10.64 -11.99
CA HIS A 70 8.11 10.92 -10.90
C HIS A 70 8.00 9.97 -9.71
N ILE A 71 6.89 9.23 -9.59
CA ILE A 71 6.63 8.30 -8.48
C ILE A 71 6.66 6.82 -8.90
N GLY A 72 7.08 6.50 -10.10
CA GLY A 72 7.19 5.12 -10.60
C GLY A 72 8.34 4.32 -9.98
N PHE A 73 8.48 4.35 -8.65
CA PHE A 73 9.53 3.66 -7.89
C PHE A 73 9.31 2.15 -7.90
N LYS A 74 9.98 1.44 -8.82
CA LYS A 74 9.89 -0.03 -8.93
C LYS A 74 10.36 -0.77 -7.67
N GLU A 75 11.26 -0.17 -6.90
CA GLU A 75 11.78 -0.70 -5.63
C GLU A 75 10.67 -0.87 -4.59
N LEU A 76 9.59 -0.10 -4.71
CA LEU A 76 8.42 -0.19 -3.84
C LEU A 76 7.39 -1.24 -4.27
N PHE A 77 7.41 -1.70 -5.52
CA PHE A 77 6.38 -2.59 -6.05
C PHE A 77 6.28 -3.90 -5.26
N ARG A 78 5.04 -4.31 -4.96
CA ARG A 78 4.75 -5.43 -4.06
C ARG A 78 4.09 -6.62 -4.73
N ARG A 79 3.62 -6.47 -5.97
CA ARG A 79 2.92 -7.55 -6.69
C ARG A 79 3.71 -8.86 -6.69
N GLN A 80 4.97 -8.82 -7.13
CA GLN A 80 5.79 -10.03 -7.22
C GLN A 80 6.09 -10.67 -5.86
N THR A 81 6.23 -9.87 -4.81
CA THR A 81 6.45 -10.39 -3.45
C THR A 81 5.17 -11.01 -2.89
N LEU A 82 4.01 -10.43 -3.19
CA LEU A 82 2.71 -10.98 -2.84
C LEU A 82 2.41 -12.28 -3.59
N GLU A 83 2.77 -12.40 -4.88
CA GLU A 83 2.67 -13.64 -5.66
C GLU A 83 3.45 -14.80 -4.98
N LYS A 84 4.68 -14.53 -4.51
CA LYS A 84 5.47 -15.52 -3.76
C LYS A 84 4.81 -15.93 -2.45
N ASP A 85 4.24 -14.98 -1.71
CA ASP A 85 3.55 -15.27 -0.47
C ASP A 85 2.26 -16.06 -0.72
N LEU A 86 1.52 -15.75 -1.79
CA LEU A 86 0.34 -16.50 -2.19
C LEU A 86 0.70 -17.94 -2.62
N GLU A 87 1.78 -18.11 -3.37
CA GLU A 87 2.28 -19.43 -3.72
C GLU A 87 2.64 -20.26 -2.47
N PHE A 88 3.28 -19.65 -1.48
CA PHE A 88 3.58 -20.30 -0.21
C PHE A 88 2.32 -20.73 0.55
N TYR A 89 1.28 -19.91 0.58
CA TYR A 89 0.07 -20.19 1.35
C TYR A 89 -0.95 -21.08 0.64
N TYR A 90 -1.00 -21.05 -0.70
CA TYR A 90 -2.03 -21.71 -1.51
C TYR A 90 -1.46 -22.72 -2.51
N GLY A 91 -0.11 -22.74 -2.73
CA GLY A 91 0.54 -23.56 -3.75
C GLY A 91 0.50 -22.94 -5.15
N ASN A 92 0.98 -23.68 -6.15
CA ASN A 92 1.17 -23.17 -7.51
C ASN A 92 -0.12 -22.68 -8.19
N ASN A 93 -1.27 -23.19 -7.79
CA ASN A 93 -2.58 -22.80 -8.33
C ASN A 93 -3.28 -21.75 -7.44
N TRP A 94 -2.52 -20.90 -6.77
CA TRP A 94 -3.03 -19.91 -5.82
C TRP A 94 -4.05 -18.96 -6.46
N LEU A 95 -3.87 -18.59 -7.73
CA LEU A 95 -4.75 -17.64 -8.42
C LEU A 95 -6.18 -18.15 -8.54
N ASP A 96 -6.37 -19.47 -8.70
CA ASP A 96 -7.70 -20.09 -8.77
C ASP A 96 -8.36 -20.23 -7.38
N GLN A 97 -7.58 -20.07 -6.32
CA GLN A 97 -8.04 -20.28 -4.95
C GLN A 97 -8.36 -18.99 -4.20
N ILE A 98 -7.81 -17.86 -4.62
CA ILE A 98 -8.11 -16.57 -4.01
C ILE A 98 -9.32 -15.92 -4.67
N LYS A 99 -10.11 -15.23 -3.84
CA LYS A 99 -11.22 -14.39 -4.30
C LYS A 99 -11.04 -13.01 -3.70
N ILE A 100 -11.20 -11.99 -4.53
CA ILE A 100 -11.19 -10.62 -4.06
C ILE A 100 -12.40 -10.36 -3.17
N SER A 101 -12.21 -9.70 -2.04
CA SER A 101 -13.31 -9.25 -1.18
C SER A 101 -14.06 -8.05 -1.79
N ASP A 102 -15.26 -7.77 -1.31
CA ASP A 102 -16.06 -6.64 -1.79
C ASP A 102 -15.36 -5.30 -1.50
N SER A 103 -14.72 -5.19 -0.33
CA SER A 103 -13.96 -3.99 0.03
C SER A 103 -12.70 -3.82 -0.83
N ALA A 104 -11.97 -4.89 -1.10
CA ALA A 104 -10.80 -4.84 -1.99
C ALA A 104 -11.22 -4.52 -3.43
N GLN A 105 -12.33 -5.08 -3.92
CA GLN A 105 -12.87 -4.75 -5.25
C GLN A 105 -13.26 -3.27 -5.34
N SER A 106 -13.87 -2.72 -4.29
CA SER A 106 -14.21 -1.30 -4.23
C SER A 106 -12.95 -0.43 -4.26
N TYR A 107 -11.88 -0.84 -3.57
CA TYR A 107 -10.60 -0.15 -3.59
C TYR A 107 -9.93 -0.21 -4.98
N VAL A 108 -9.90 -1.38 -5.63
CA VAL A 108 -9.41 -1.54 -7.01
C VAL A 108 -10.19 -0.64 -7.98
N ASN A 109 -11.51 -0.60 -7.86
CA ASN A 109 -12.35 0.26 -8.69
C ASN A 109 -12.00 1.75 -8.50
N ARG A 110 -11.76 2.18 -7.23
CA ARG A 110 -11.35 3.56 -6.95
C ARG A 110 -9.99 3.89 -7.57
N ILE A 111 -9.00 3.02 -7.41
CA ILE A 111 -7.65 3.21 -8.00
C ILE A 111 -7.77 3.41 -9.52
N ARG A 112 -8.53 2.56 -10.21
CA ARG A 112 -8.72 2.66 -11.66
C ARG A 112 -9.50 3.90 -12.07
N LEU A 113 -10.51 4.29 -11.29
CA LEU A 113 -11.29 5.51 -11.53
C LEU A 113 -10.38 6.74 -11.49
N VAL A 114 -9.61 6.92 -10.41
CA VAL A 114 -8.71 8.07 -10.28
C VAL A 114 -7.61 8.06 -11.32
N ALA A 115 -7.08 6.88 -11.68
CA ALA A 115 -6.07 6.75 -12.72
C ALA A 115 -6.55 7.23 -14.10
N ASN A 116 -7.86 7.16 -14.36
CA ASN A 116 -8.46 7.60 -15.61
C ASN A 116 -8.94 9.05 -15.57
N GLU A 117 -9.48 9.51 -14.46
CA GLU A 117 -10.15 10.84 -14.37
C GLU A 117 -9.24 11.93 -13.80
N SER A 118 -8.36 11.59 -12.84
CA SER A 118 -7.48 12.52 -12.13
C SER A 118 -6.22 11.79 -11.66
N PRO A 119 -5.33 11.40 -12.60
CA PRO A 119 -4.21 10.50 -12.32
C PRO A 119 -3.28 10.96 -11.20
N GLU A 120 -3.13 12.27 -10.99
CA GLU A 120 -2.33 12.84 -9.91
C GLU A 120 -2.79 12.40 -8.51
N LEU A 121 -4.07 12.02 -8.35
CA LEU A 121 -4.61 11.52 -7.08
C LEU A 121 -4.03 10.14 -6.69
N LEU A 122 -3.47 9.38 -7.63
CA LEU A 122 -2.73 8.15 -7.32
C LEU A 122 -1.56 8.40 -6.37
N VAL A 123 -1.02 9.61 -6.29
CA VAL A 123 0.00 9.98 -5.30
C VAL A 123 -0.50 9.72 -3.88
N GLY A 124 -1.77 9.98 -3.59
CA GLY A 124 -2.39 9.71 -2.29
C GLY A 124 -2.40 8.22 -1.94
N HIS A 125 -2.82 7.37 -2.89
CA HIS A 125 -2.79 5.91 -2.72
C HIS A 125 -1.37 5.37 -2.60
N HIS A 126 -0.46 5.85 -3.43
CA HIS A 126 0.95 5.48 -3.42
C HIS A 126 1.60 5.80 -2.06
N TYR A 127 1.43 7.02 -1.56
CA TYR A 127 1.94 7.43 -0.25
C TYR A 127 1.37 6.55 0.87
N THR A 128 0.04 6.40 0.93
CA THR A 128 -0.64 5.67 1.99
C THR A 128 -0.19 4.22 2.08
N ARG A 129 -0.01 3.55 0.94
CA ARG A 129 0.39 2.15 0.92
C ARG A 129 1.90 2.00 1.08
N TYR A 130 2.69 2.46 0.12
CA TYR A 130 4.11 2.12 0.07
C TYR A 130 4.93 2.70 1.23
N ILE A 131 4.66 3.93 1.63
CA ILE A 131 5.42 4.52 2.75
C ILE A 131 4.96 3.94 4.09
N GLY A 132 3.69 3.58 4.22
CA GLY A 132 3.18 2.82 5.35
C GLY A 132 3.85 1.45 5.49
N ASP A 133 3.87 0.69 4.39
CA ASP A 133 4.47 -0.65 4.35
C ASP A 133 5.98 -0.62 4.59
N LEU A 134 6.70 0.33 3.97
CA LEU A 134 8.13 0.50 4.17
C LEU A 134 8.46 0.89 5.62
N SER A 135 7.65 1.74 6.25
CA SER A 135 7.90 2.24 7.60
C SER A 135 7.51 1.26 8.71
N GLY A 136 6.41 0.52 8.52
CA GLY A 136 5.87 -0.41 9.51
C GLY A 136 6.20 -1.88 9.25
N GLY A 137 6.62 -2.20 8.03
CA GLY A 137 6.71 -3.58 7.54
C GLY A 137 7.59 -4.50 8.37
N GLN A 138 8.75 -4.03 8.83
CA GLN A 138 9.66 -4.87 9.61
C GLN A 138 9.10 -5.25 10.98
N ILE A 139 8.32 -4.38 11.60
CA ILE A 139 7.62 -4.68 12.87
C ILE A 139 6.52 -5.69 12.59
N LEU A 140 5.69 -5.42 11.58
CA LEU A 140 4.59 -6.31 11.19
C LEU A 140 5.08 -7.69 10.76
N LYS A 141 6.20 -7.77 10.04
CA LYS A 141 6.87 -9.02 9.67
C LYS A 141 7.19 -9.88 10.90
N LYS A 142 7.83 -9.27 11.91
CA LYS A 142 8.20 -9.99 13.14
C LYS A 142 6.96 -10.51 13.88
N ILE A 143 5.92 -9.70 13.94
CA ILE A 143 4.65 -10.07 14.58
C ILE A 143 3.99 -11.22 13.80
N ALA A 144 3.85 -11.10 12.48
CA ALA A 144 3.27 -12.13 11.62
C ALA A 144 4.05 -13.45 11.72
N LYS A 145 5.38 -13.39 11.65
CA LYS A 145 6.25 -14.57 11.78
C LYS A 145 5.97 -15.35 13.07
N LYS A 146 5.87 -14.64 14.19
CA LYS A 146 5.60 -15.23 15.50
C LYS A 146 4.16 -15.75 15.59
N ALA A 147 3.18 -14.96 15.20
CA ALA A 147 1.76 -15.30 15.29
C ALA A 147 1.38 -16.51 14.42
N LEU A 148 1.96 -16.59 13.23
CA LEU A 148 1.74 -17.68 12.29
C LEU A 148 2.68 -18.89 12.49
N ASN A 149 3.57 -18.82 13.50
CA ASN A 149 4.55 -19.85 13.83
C ASN A 149 5.43 -20.29 12.63
N LEU A 150 5.91 -19.31 11.84
CA LEU A 150 6.73 -19.54 10.66
C LEU A 150 8.21 -19.75 11.05
N ARG A 151 8.82 -20.83 10.53
CA ARG A 151 10.24 -21.14 10.79
C ARG A 151 11.21 -20.27 10.00
N GLY A 152 10.83 -19.90 8.77
CA GLY A 152 11.59 -19.06 7.85
C GLY A 152 10.89 -17.71 7.58
N ASP A 153 11.26 -17.08 6.47
CA ASP A 153 10.65 -15.82 6.00
C ASP A 153 9.71 -16.05 4.81
N ASP A 154 9.55 -17.31 4.39
CA ASP A 154 8.57 -17.68 3.37
C ASP A 154 7.15 -17.34 3.84
N GLY A 155 6.36 -16.75 2.95
CA GLY A 155 5.04 -16.21 3.26
C GLY A 155 5.05 -14.80 3.88
N LEU A 156 6.22 -14.15 3.96
CA LEU A 156 6.41 -12.79 4.50
C LEU A 156 7.20 -11.88 3.53
N ASN A 157 7.29 -12.27 2.26
CA ASN A 157 8.03 -11.51 1.25
C ASN A 157 7.43 -10.12 1.00
N PHE A 158 6.14 -9.96 1.25
CA PHE A 158 5.44 -8.67 1.16
C PHE A 158 6.16 -7.57 1.95
N TYR A 159 6.70 -7.88 3.13
CA TYR A 159 7.39 -6.93 3.98
C TYR A 159 8.86 -6.67 3.58
N GLU A 160 9.37 -7.36 2.56
CA GLU A 160 10.77 -7.28 2.14
C GLU A 160 10.96 -6.29 1.00
N PHE A 161 11.69 -5.23 1.25
CA PHE A 161 12.07 -4.23 0.24
C PHE A 161 13.54 -4.40 -0.16
N LYS A 162 13.86 -5.54 -0.77
CA LYS A 162 15.24 -5.98 -1.06
C LYS A 162 16.02 -5.05 -1.99
N LEU A 163 15.34 -4.20 -2.76
CA LEU A 163 15.96 -3.23 -3.66
C LEU A 163 16.24 -1.88 -2.97
N ILE A 164 15.85 -1.73 -1.70
CA ILE A 164 16.09 -0.53 -0.90
C ILE A 164 17.14 -0.87 0.15
N GLU A 165 18.39 -0.42 -0.09
CA GLU A 165 19.52 -0.67 0.81
C GLU A 165 19.46 0.19 2.07
N ASP A 166 19.08 1.47 1.94
CA ASP A 166 18.92 2.43 3.04
C ASP A 166 17.51 3.02 3.03
N GLU A 167 16.68 2.53 3.94
CA GLU A 167 15.29 2.96 4.08
C GLU A 167 15.15 4.45 4.44
N LYS A 168 16.07 4.99 5.27
CA LYS A 168 16.02 6.41 5.66
C LYS A 168 16.36 7.32 4.49
N LEU A 169 17.40 6.96 3.73
CA LEU A 169 17.81 7.69 2.55
C LEU A 169 16.72 7.63 1.48
N PHE A 170 16.13 6.46 1.26
CA PHE A 170 15.03 6.28 0.31
C PHE A 170 13.83 7.16 0.69
N LYS A 171 13.36 7.12 1.93
CA LYS A 171 12.22 7.94 2.40
C LYS A 171 12.52 9.44 2.30
N LYS A 172 13.76 9.86 2.48
CA LYS A 172 14.18 11.25 2.27
C LYS A 172 14.06 11.63 0.78
N SER A 173 14.61 10.81 -0.11
CA SER A 173 14.52 11.01 -1.56
C SER A 173 13.08 11.02 -2.05
N TYR A 174 12.25 10.11 -1.54
CA TYR A 174 10.82 10.06 -1.83
C TYR A 174 10.12 11.37 -1.42
N SER A 175 10.36 11.85 -0.20
CA SER A 175 9.79 13.12 0.27
C SER A 175 10.24 14.32 -0.56
N GLU A 176 11.50 14.34 -0.98
CA GLU A 176 12.03 15.37 -1.89
C GLU A 176 11.36 15.31 -3.26
N THR A 177 11.09 14.11 -3.77
CA THR A 177 10.35 13.92 -5.03
C THR A 177 8.93 14.46 -4.91
N LEU A 178 8.20 14.12 -3.84
CA LEU A 178 6.85 14.64 -3.62
C LEU A 178 6.81 16.17 -3.57
N ASN A 179 7.80 16.81 -2.93
CA ASN A 179 7.89 18.25 -2.83
C ASN A 179 8.29 18.97 -4.15
N LYS A 180 8.73 18.21 -5.16
CA LYS A 180 9.10 18.70 -6.48
C LYS A 180 8.07 18.39 -7.57
N LEU A 181 6.97 17.72 -7.22
CA LEU A 181 5.92 17.43 -8.19
C LEU A 181 5.37 18.72 -8.80
N PRO A 182 5.11 18.73 -10.12
CA PRO A 182 4.58 19.91 -10.81
C PRO A 182 3.07 20.08 -10.54
N ILE A 183 2.71 20.40 -9.32
CA ILE A 183 1.32 20.56 -8.85
C ILE A 183 1.15 21.89 -8.13
N ASP A 184 -0.07 22.40 -8.15
CA ASP A 184 -0.49 23.55 -7.34
C ASP A 184 -1.06 23.10 -5.97
N GLN A 185 -1.41 24.06 -5.11
CA GLN A 185 -1.95 23.76 -3.79
C GLN A 185 -3.31 23.08 -3.86
N LYS A 186 -4.14 23.37 -4.84
CA LYS A 186 -5.45 22.73 -5.00
C LYS A 186 -5.31 21.25 -5.31
N ILE A 187 -4.38 20.88 -6.19
CA ILE A 187 -4.08 19.47 -6.49
C ILE A 187 -3.50 18.79 -5.24
N ALA A 188 -2.62 19.47 -4.49
CA ALA A 188 -2.08 18.94 -3.25
C ALA A 188 -3.17 18.66 -2.21
N ASP A 189 -4.12 19.57 -2.04
CA ASP A 189 -5.26 19.38 -1.13
C ASP A 189 -6.10 18.16 -1.55
N ASN A 190 -6.40 18.00 -2.84
CA ASN A 190 -7.12 16.86 -3.38
C ASN A 190 -6.34 15.53 -3.16
N ILE A 191 -5.01 15.54 -3.31
CA ILE A 191 -4.16 14.36 -3.04
C ILE A 191 -4.25 13.97 -1.56
N ILE A 192 -4.28 14.93 -0.64
CA ILE A 192 -4.40 14.67 0.80
C ILE A 192 -5.78 14.08 1.13
N GLU A 193 -6.85 14.63 0.53
CA GLU A 193 -8.20 14.05 0.66
C GLU A 193 -8.23 12.61 0.14
N GLU A 194 -7.67 12.35 -1.03
CA GLU A 194 -7.59 11.02 -1.62
C GLU A 194 -6.73 10.05 -0.78
N ALA A 195 -5.66 10.52 -0.15
CA ALA A 195 -4.89 9.72 0.79
C ALA A 195 -5.74 9.28 2.00
N ASN A 196 -6.62 10.14 2.52
CA ASN A 196 -7.56 9.78 3.58
C ASN A 196 -8.62 8.79 3.08
N GLU A 197 -9.11 8.91 1.85
CA GLU A 197 -9.97 7.91 1.21
C GLU A 197 -9.25 6.56 1.09
N ALA A 198 -7.96 6.55 0.70
CA ALA A 198 -7.15 5.34 0.66
C ALA A 198 -7.08 4.66 2.04
N PHE A 199 -6.93 5.41 3.13
CA PHE A 199 -7.04 4.86 4.48
C PHE A 199 -8.41 4.27 4.76
N ALA A 200 -9.51 4.91 4.34
CA ALA A 200 -10.87 4.40 4.52
C ALA A 200 -11.06 3.05 3.79
N TYR A 201 -10.59 2.93 2.54
CA TYR A 201 -10.62 1.66 1.82
C TYR A 201 -9.82 0.56 2.53
N ASN A 202 -8.63 0.87 3.04
CA ASN A 202 -7.84 -0.09 3.82
C ASN A 202 -8.58 -0.53 5.09
N MET A 203 -9.17 0.41 5.83
CA MET A 203 -9.96 0.08 7.03
C MET A 203 -11.15 -0.82 6.71
N ASN A 204 -11.82 -0.63 5.57
CA ASN A 204 -12.93 -1.49 5.16
C ASN A 204 -12.44 -2.92 4.86
N MET A 205 -11.30 -3.08 4.18
CA MET A 205 -10.68 -4.39 3.98
C MET A 205 -10.35 -5.06 5.32
N PHE A 206 -9.80 -4.32 6.29
CA PHE A 206 -9.50 -4.88 7.61
C PHE A 206 -10.74 -5.34 8.37
N ARG A 207 -11.85 -4.59 8.29
CA ARG A 207 -13.12 -4.96 8.92
C ARG A 207 -13.75 -6.23 8.36
N GLU A 208 -13.54 -6.53 7.08
CA GLU A 208 -13.99 -7.82 6.49
C GLU A 208 -13.16 -9.03 6.97
N LEU A 209 -12.06 -8.79 7.70
CA LEU A 209 -11.21 -9.84 8.27
C LEU A 209 -11.53 -10.09 9.77
N GLU A 210 -12.37 -9.27 10.38
CA GLU A 210 -12.84 -9.41 11.74
C GLU A 210 -13.93 -10.49 11.84
#